data_6c422d1422edac2a3da4e0e08d38e9a3
#
_entry.id   6c422d1422edac2a3da4e0e08d38e9a3
#
_cell.length_a   1.000
_cell.length_b   1.000
_cell.length_c   1.000
_cell.angle_alpha   90.00
_cell.angle_beta   90.00
_cell.angle_gamma   90.00
#
_symmetry.space_group_name_H-M   'P 1'
#
loop_
_entity.id
_entity.type
_entity.pdbx_description
1 polymer ?
#
loop_
_entity_poly.entity_id
_entity_poly.type
_entity_poly.pdbx_seq_one_letter_code
_entity_poly.pdbx_strand_id
1 'polypeptide(L)'
;MASANQIILTPSLVARVGQHIRTVMGNASSVEAAALCALNGKCVWASDAAFENAAPTIAQIGIMSLRLWVKVRSGKLDRIGLVTAEGAVDIIFVPPIASVLVVSGRDAESSWLDDEPAGLLRALGMPVKG
;
A
#
# COMPACT_ATOMS: atom_id res chain seq x y z
N MET A 1 14.34 20.21 -1.79
CA MET A 1 13.39 20.22 -2.92
C MET A 1 12.90 18.85 -3.29
N ALA A 2 13.28 17.89 -2.52
CA ALA A 2 12.94 16.51 -2.81
C ALA A 2 11.43 16.25 -2.86
N SER A 3 10.64 17.09 -2.22
CA SER A 3 9.20 16.86 -2.10
C SER A 3 8.37 17.47 -3.23
N ALA A 4 9.00 18.07 -4.25
CA ALA A 4 8.26 18.73 -5.32
C ALA A 4 7.31 17.80 -6.06
N ASN A 5 7.63 16.50 -6.12
CA ASN A 5 6.83 15.49 -6.81
C ASN A 5 5.99 14.64 -5.85
N GLN A 6 6.04 14.93 -4.55
CA GLN A 6 5.26 14.18 -3.58
C GLN A 6 3.85 14.75 -3.48
N ILE A 7 2.90 13.84 -3.38
CA ILE A 7 1.49 14.19 -3.25
C ILE A 7 1.10 14.14 -1.78
N ILE A 8 0.52 15.23 -1.31
CA ILE A 8 0.00 15.30 0.06
C ILE A 8 -1.45 14.86 0.03
N LEU A 9 -1.79 13.88 0.87
CA LEU A 9 -3.15 13.36 0.94
C LEU A 9 -4.02 14.26 1.79
N THR A 10 -4.94 14.96 1.15
CA THR A 10 -5.97 15.75 1.82
C THR A 10 -7.07 14.82 2.31
N PRO A 11 -7.95 15.26 3.24
CA PRO A 11 -9.09 14.43 3.65
C PRO A 11 -9.95 13.93 2.49
N SER A 12 -10.12 14.75 1.46
CA SER A 12 -10.85 14.37 0.26
C SER A 12 -10.16 13.23 -0.49
N LEU A 13 -8.84 13.30 -0.63
CA LEU A 13 -8.08 12.23 -1.29
C LEU A 13 -8.06 10.96 -0.45
N VAL A 14 -7.99 11.07 0.87
CA VAL A 14 -8.07 9.92 1.77
C VAL A 14 -9.40 9.20 1.60
N ALA A 15 -10.50 9.95 1.46
CA ALA A 15 -11.81 9.36 1.22
C ALA A 15 -11.84 8.58 -0.10
N ARG A 16 -11.20 9.10 -1.15
CA ARG A 16 -11.09 8.40 -2.44
C ARG A 16 -10.26 7.14 -2.33
N VAL A 17 -9.17 7.19 -1.57
CA VAL A 17 -8.36 6.00 -1.29
C VAL A 17 -9.21 4.91 -0.66
N GLY A 18 -9.95 5.27 0.38
CA GLY A 18 -10.81 4.32 1.09
C GLY A 18 -11.85 3.71 0.17
N GLN A 19 -12.49 4.52 -0.65
CA GLN A 19 -13.50 4.05 -1.58
C GLN A 19 -12.91 3.08 -2.61
N HIS A 20 -11.76 3.41 -3.16
CA HIS A 20 -11.08 2.54 -4.12
C HIS A 20 -10.72 1.20 -3.48
N ILE A 21 -10.10 1.23 -2.31
CA ILE A 21 -9.66 0.01 -1.63
C ILE A 21 -10.86 -0.87 -1.28
N ARG A 22 -11.95 -0.28 -0.79
CA ARG A 22 -13.15 -1.06 -0.46
C ARG A 22 -13.77 -1.69 -1.70
N THR A 23 -13.75 -0.98 -2.83
CA THR A 23 -14.24 -1.53 -4.09
C THR A 23 -13.42 -2.74 -4.51
N VAL A 24 -12.09 -2.62 -4.44
CA VAL A 24 -11.19 -3.71 -4.79
C VAL A 24 -11.39 -4.90 -3.85
N MET A 25 -11.51 -4.64 -2.55
CA MET A 25 -11.75 -5.70 -1.57
C MET A 25 -13.08 -6.43 -1.82
N GLY A 26 -14.09 -5.69 -2.25
CA GLY A 26 -15.39 -6.29 -2.59
C GLY A 26 -15.30 -7.25 -3.78
N ASN A 27 -14.31 -7.07 -4.64
CA ASN A 27 -14.09 -7.90 -5.81
C ASN A 27 -13.03 -8.99 -5.60
N ALA A 28 -12.40 -9.02 -4.43
CA ALA A 28 -11.29 -9.92 -4.15
C ALA A 28 -11.53 -10.60 -2.79
N SER A 29 -12.22 -11.71 -2.80
CA SER A 29 -12.66 -12.39 -1.58
C SER A 29 -11.51 -12.91 -0.71
N SER A 30 -10.32 -13.04 -1.27
CA SER A 30 -9.14 -13.46 -0.51
C SER A 30 -8.56 -12.35 0.35
N VAL A 31 -8.90 -11.08 0.09
CA VAL A 31 -8.38 -9.95 0.84
C VAL A 31 -9.22 -9.74 2.10
N GLU A 32 -8.57 -9.75 3.26
CA GLU A 32 -9.24 -9.62 4.54
C GLU A 32 -9.19 -8.21 5.12
N ALA A 33 -8.09 -7.50 4.88
CA ALA A 33 -7.89 -6.17 5.40
C ALA A 33 -6.89 -5.40 4.57
N ALA A 34 -7.00 -4.07 4.57
CA ALA A 34 -6.07 -3.21 3.87
C ALA A 34 -5.93 -1.87 4.60
N ALA A 35 -4.78 -1.23 4.43
CA ALA A 35 -4.52 0.08 5.00
C ALA A 35 -3.52 0.84 4.13
N LEU A 36 -3.56 2.15 4.21
CA LEU A 36 -2.56 3.02 3.60
C LEU A 36 -1.81 3.72 4.73
N CYS A 37 -0.49 3.58 4.76
CA CYS A 37 0.36 4.19 5.78
C CYS A 37 1.38 5.12 5.14
N ALA A 38 1.59 6.28 5.75
CA ALA A 38 2.62 7.21 5.30
C ALA A 38 4.01 6.62 5.58
N LEU A 39 5.02 7.15 4.89
CA LEU A 39 6.40 6.67 5.07
C LEU A 39 6.96 6.94 6.47
N ASN A 40 6.33 7.81 7.24
CA ASN A 40 6.69 8.01 8.65
C ASN A 40 6.07 6.94 9.57
N GLY A 41 5.34 5.99 9.01
CA GLY A 41 4.70 4.91 9.74
C GLY A 41 3.29 5.19 10.22
N LYS A 42 2.78 6.41 9.98
CA LYS A 42 1.43 6.78 10.45
C LYS A 42 0.37 6.20 9.53
N CYS A 43 -0.64 5.53 10.10
CA CYS A 43 -1.75 5.01 9.32
C CYS A 43 -2.65 6.17 8.87
N VAL A 44 -2.87 6.26 7.56
CA VAL A 44 -3.70 7.30 6.95
C VAL A 44 -5.13 6.80 6.79
N TRP A 45 -5.30 5.54 6.41
CA TRP A 45 -6.60 4.92 6.23
C TRP A 45 -6.48 3.42 6.50
N ALA A 46 -7.51 2.82 7.09
CA ALA A 46 -7.56 1.38 7.29
C ALA A 46 -8.98 0.87 7.09
N SER A 47 -9.10 -0.39 6.68
CA SER A 47 -10.38 -1.02 6.43
C SER A 47 -11.14 -1.32 7.72
N ASP A 48 -10.43 -1.52 8.83
CA ASP A 48 -11.03 -1.75 10.14
C ASP A 48 -10.08 -1.31 11.26
N ALA A 49 -10.61 -1.20 12.48
CA ALA A 49 -9.87 -0.69 13.62
C ALA A 49 -8.73 -1.61 14.05
N ALA A 50 -8.92 -2.91 13.94
CA ALA A 50 -7.88 -3.87 14.32
C ALA A 50 -6.67 -3.73 13.40
N PHE A 51 -6.91 -3.61 12.11
CA PHE A 51 -5.84 -3.47 11.13
C PHE A 51 -5.19 -2.09 11.21
N GLU A 52 -5.94 -1.06 11.61
CA GLU A 52 -5.37 0.26 11.84
C GLU A 52 -4.24 0.23 12.86
N ASN A 53 -4.38 -0.62 13.89
CA ASN A 53 -3.34 -0.76 14.91
C ASN A 53 -2.16 -1.60 14.43
N ALA A 54 -2.38 -2.56 13.56
CA ALA A 54 -1.33 -3.46 13.07
C ALA A 54 -0.55 -2.87 11.90
N ALA A 55 -1.21 -2.12 11.04
CA ALA A 55 -0.63 -1.66 9.78
C ALA A 55 0.63 -0.81 9.95
N PRO A 56 0.74 0.12 10.92
CA PRO A 56 1.98 0.88 11.07
C PRO A 56 3.21 0.01 11.32
N THR A 57 3.08 -1.05 12.10
CA THR A 57 4.18 -1.98 12.35
C THR A 57 4.58 -2.71 11.08
N ILE A 58 3.60 -3.16 10.31
CA ILE A 58 3.85 -3.84 9.03
C ILE A 58 4.50 -2.87 8.04
N ALA A 59 4.02 -1.64 7.99
CA ALA A 59 4.58 -0.61 7.10
C ALA A 59 6.05 -0.35 7.42
N GLN A 60 6.44 -0.36 8.70
CA GLN A 60 7.84 -0.17 9.09
C GLN A 60 8.74 -1.26 8.52
N ILE A 61 8.25 -2.49 8.46
CA ILE A 61 9.01 -3.58 7.83
C ILE A 61 9.30 -3.23 6.37
N GLY A 62 8.31 -2.73 5.66
CA GLY A 62 8.48 -2.32 4.27
C GLY A 62 9.47 -1.19 4.12
N ILE A 63 9.37 -0.17 4.95
CA ILE A 63 10.25 1.01 4.90
C ILE A 63 11.69 0.60 5.20
N MET A 64 11.90 -0.24 6.19
CA MET A 64 13.23 -0.76 6.53
C MET A 64 13.79 -1.61 5.39
N SER A 65 12.95 -2.40 4.75
CA SER A 65 13.36 -3.22 3.61
C SER A 65 13.78 -2.36 2.42
N LEU A 66 13.10 -1.25 2.20
CA LEU A 66 13.48 -0.32 1.15
C LEU A 66 14.87 0.26 1.40
N ARG A 67 15.17 0.62 2.64
CA ARG A 67 16.49 1.13 3.02
C ARG A 67 17.58 0.08 2.82
N LEU A 68 17.27 -1.17 3.13
CA LEU A 68 18.20 -2.27 2.92
C LEU A 68 18.40 -2.53 1.44
N TRP A 69 17.33 -2.47 0.66
CA TRP A 69 17.37 -2.76 -0.78
C TRP A 69 18.34 -1.85 -1.51
N VAL A 70 18.31 -0.54 -1.22
CA VAL A 70 19.19 0.42 -1.90
C VAL A 70 20.67 0.19 -1.59
N LYS A 71 20.99 -0.53 -0.51
CA LYS A 71 22.37 -0.89 -0.17
C LYS A 71 22.83 -2.18 -0.86
N VAL A 72 21.89 -3.03 -1.26
CA VAL A 72 22.19 -4.36 -1.79
C VAL A 72 22.06 -4.42 -3.31
N ARG A 73 21.08 -3.70 -3.83
CA ARG A 73 20.75 -3.74 -5.27
C ARG A 73 20.43 -2.36 -5.78
N SER A 74 20.60 -2.19 -7.10
CA SER A 74 20.09 -1.03 -7.79
C SER A 74 18.67 -1.35 -8.30
N GLY A 75 17.90 -0.30 -8.57
CA GLY A 75 16.53 -0.44 -9.06
C GLY A 75 15.50 -0.17 -7.97
N LYS A 76 14.24 -0.19 -8.38
CA LYS A 76 13.14 0.13 -7.48
C LYS A 76 12.65 -1.11 -6.75
N LEU A 77 12.32 -0.94 -5.49
CA LEU A 77 11.58 -1.93 -4.75
C LEU A 77 10.10 -1.51 -4.79
N ASP A 78 9.28 -2.28 -5.48
CA ASP A 78 7.87 -1.93 -5.67
C ASP A 78 6.95 -2.61 -4.67
N ARG A 79 7.30 -3.82 -4.25
CA ARG A 79 6.41 -4.64 -3.43
C ARG A 79 7.21 -5.64 -2.61
N ILE A 80 6.71 -5.92 -1.40
CA ILE A 80 7.27 -6.92 -0.51
C ILE A 80 6.14 -7.84 -0.08
N GLY A 81 6.35 -9.14 -0.22
CA GLY A 81 5.39 -10.15 0.24
C GLY A 81 5.92 -10.89 1.45
N LEU A 82 5.08 -11.03 2.47
CA LEU A 82 5.34 -11.85 3.65
C LEU A 82 4.34 -12.98 3.64
N VAL A 83 4.82 -14.21 3.46
CA VAL A 83 3.95 -15.37 3.27
C VAL A 83 4.08 -16.31 4.45
N THR A 84 2.94 -16.76 4.96
CA THR A 84 2.86 -17.77 6.02
C THR A 84 1.94 -18.89 5.60
N ALA A 85 1.86 -19.94 6.40
CA ALA A 85 0.93 -21.05 6.14
C ALA A 85 -0.54 -20.60 6.22
N GLU A 86 -0.82 -19.51 6.93
CA GLU A 86 -2.19 -19.04 7.17
C GLU A 86 -2.62 -17.92 6.25
N GLY A 87 -1.68 -17.33 5.50
CA GLY A 87 -2.00 -16.23 4.62
C GLY A 87 -0.78 -15.43 4.23
N ALA A 88 -1.03 -14.25 3.68
CA ALA A 88 0.03 -13.37 3.20
C ALA A 88 -0.27 -11.91 3.54
N VAL A 89 0.79 -11.12 3.70
CA VAL A 89 0.70 -9.68 3.81
C VAL A 89 1.56 -9.10 2.70
N ASP A 90 1.00 -8.18 1.93
CA ASP A 90 1.72 -7.48 0.87
C ASP A 90 1.90 -6.02 1.25
N ILE A 91 3.09 -5.49 0.99
CA ILE A 91 3.42 -4.09 1.21
C ILE A 91 3.78 -3.52 -0.15
N ILE A 92 2.99 -2.56 -0.64
CA ILE A 92 3.13 -2.01 -1.98
C ILE A 92 3.45 -0.52 -1.87
N PHE A 93 4.57 -0.11 -2.45
CA PHE A 93 4.92 1.31 -2.51
C PHE A 93 4.10 1.99 -3.60
N VAL A 94 3.60 3.20 -3.32
CA VAL A 94 2.67 3.89 -4.22
C VAL A 94 3.17 5.29 -4.61
N PRO A 95 4.38 5.41 -5.20
CA PRO A 95 4.84 6.72 -5.63
C PRO A 95 3.90 7.28 -6.71
N PRO A 96 3.73 8.61 -6.81
CA PRO A 96 4.43 9.67 -6.08
C PRO A 96 3.85 10.00 -4.71
N ILE A 97 2.91 9.22 -4.21
CA ILE A 97 2.41 9.38 -2.85
C ILE A 97 3.46 8.80 -1.91
N ALA A 98 3.82 9.55 -0.86
CA ALA A 98 4.81 9.09 0.12
C ALA A 98 4.14 8.15 1.13
N SER A 99 3.72 6.98 0.64
CA SER A 99 2.93 6.03 1.41
C SER A 99 3.15 4.61 0.92
N VAL A 100 2.71 3.66 1.73
CA VAL A 100 2.68 2.24 1.37
C VAL A 100 1.27 1.70 1.58
N LEU A 101 0.83 0.87 0.65
CA LEU A 101 -0.42 0.13 0.77
C LEU A 101 -0.10 -1.23 1.40
N VAL A 102 -0.74 -1.52 2.52
CA VAL A 102 -0.57 -2.78 3.26
C VAL A 102 -1.83 -3.60 3.10
N VAL A 103 -1.68 -4.84 2.64
CA VAL A 103 -2.82 -5.71 2.36
C VAL A 103 -2.61 -7.06 3.02
N SER A 104 -3.61 -7.51 3.76
CA SER A 104 -3.62 -8.85 4.37
C SER A 104 -4.65 -9.73 3.69
N GLY A 105 -4.28 -10.95 3.36
CA GLY A 105 -5.16 -11.89 2.68
C GLY A 105 -4.91 -13.32 3.09
N ARG A 106 -5.86 -14.21 2.72
CA ARG A 106 -5.79 -15.63 3.08
C ARG A 106 -4.73 -16.39 2.30
N ASP A 107 -4.42 -15.93 1.11
CA ASP A 107 -3.41 -16.59 0.29
C ASP A 107 -2.57 -15.53 -0.43
N ALA A 108 -1.45 -15.99 -0.99
CA ALA A 108 -0.47 -15.10 -1.60
C ALA A 108 -0.91 -14.63 -3.00
N GLU A 109 -1.92 -15.24 -3.56
CA GLU A 109 -2.38 -14.88 -4.90
C GLU A 109 -3.55 -13.92 -4.83
N SER A 110 -3.28 -12.67 -5.16
CA SER A 110 -4.30 -11.64 -5.25
C SER A 110 -4.13 -10.95 -6.58
N SER A 111 -4.86 -11.43 -7.58
CA SER A 111 -4.73 -10.92 -8.95
C SER A 111 -5.01 -9.42 -9.05
N TRP A 112 -5.83 -8.88 -8.17
CA TRP A 112 -6.09 -7.45 -8.17
C TRP A 112 -4.85 -6.62 -7.83
N LEU A 113 -3.88 -7.20 -7.13
CA LEU A 113 -2.63 -6.51 -6.81
C LEU A 113 -1.80 -6.23 -8.06
N ASP A 114 -2.06 -6.94 -9.15
CA ASP A 114 -1.36 -6.71 -10.41
C ASP A 114 -1.67 -5.32 -10.99
N ASP A 115 -2.83 -4.75 -10.65
CA ASP A 115 -3.21 -3.41 -11.10
C ASP A 115 -2.80 -2.32 -10.10
N GLU A 116 -2.30 -2.69 -8.94
CA GLU A 116 -1.84 -1.70 -7.95
C GLU A 116 -0.33 -1.47 -8.10
N PRO A 117 0.19 -0.25 -7.88
CA PRO A 117 -0.52 0.94 -7.39
C PRO A 117 -1.25 1.75 -8.47
N ALA A 118 -1.21 1.31 -9.71
CA ALA A 118 -1.80 2.08 -10.82
C ALA A 118 -3.29 2.35 -10.61
N GLY A 119 -4.04 1.35 -10.15
CA GLY A 119 -5.48 1.51 -9.90
C GLY A 119 -5.76 2.57 -8.85
N LEU A 120 -4.99 2.58 -7.78
CA LEU A 120 -5.13 3.60 -6.73
C LEU A 120 -4.84 4.99 -7.28
N LEU A 121 -3.77 5.15 -8.04
CA LEU A 121 -3.41 6.44 -8.61
C LEU A 121 -4.48 6.94 -9.58
N ARG A 122 -5.05 6.05 -10.38
CA ARG A 122 -6.15 6.43 -11.27
C ARG A 122 -7.38 6.89 -10.49
N ALA A 123 -7.69 6.22 -9.38
CA ALA A 123 -8.82 6.60 -8.52
C ALA A 123 -8.63 7.98 -7.91
N LEU A 124 -7.39 8.39 -7.71
CA LEU A 124 -7.07 9.72 -7.19
C LEU A 124 -6.97 10.77 -8.29
N GLY A 125 -7.20 10.40 -9.55
CA GLY A 125 -7.10 11.33 -10.67
C GLY A 125 -5.68 11.67 -11.06
N MET A 126 -4.71 10.83 -10.71
CA MET A 126 -3.30 11.06 -11.00
C MET A 126 -2.89 10.36 -12.29
N PRO A 127 -1.92 10.93 -13.04
CA PRO A 127 -1.42 10.25 -14.21
C PRO A 127 -0.67 8.97 -13.82
N VAL A 128 -0.87 7.92 -14.60
CA VAL A 128 -0.21 6.64 -14.40
C VAL A 128 0.75 6.42 -15.55
N LYS A 129 2.03 6.20 -15.24
CA LYS A 129 3.01 5.84 -16.25
C LYS A 129 2.86 4.35 -16.53
N GLY A 130 2.54 4.06 -17.77
CA GLY A 130 2.31 2.69 -18.24
C GLY A 130 3.54 1.82 -18.20
#